data_dd6f54d6ea6471d2be0ae0f3a20ad1a5
#
_entry.id   dd6f54d6ea6471d2be0ae0f3a20ad1a5
#
_cell.length_a   1.000
_cell.length_b   1.000
_cell.length_c   1.000
_cell.angle_alpha   90.00
_cell.angle_beta   90.00
_cell.angle_gamma   90.00
#
_symmetry.space_group_name_H-M   'P 1'
#
loop_
_entity.id
_entity.type
_entity.pdbx_description
1 polymer ?
#
loop_
_entity_poly.entity_id
_entity_poly.type
_entity_poly.pdbx_seq_one_letter_code
_entity_poly.pdbx_strand_id
1 'polypeptide(L)'
;NFKRVRELFAQAMAKDPRPDVVVLPEDWSAGFSDEMFHHMEDFVEPENGPSVTVLRELARQYQVWVVGGSIATLHADGKMRNTTFLIDRRGEIVGDYSKMHLYSDMDEHVPFANGDKTEVYDTELGRLGMMICYDIRFCELARTYALKKADVLVVTSDFPNPRVNHWRTLLTARAIENQMFVVACNRVGPSPMGTYCGHSIIIDPWGDIIAEGGGEEEIITGSIDYTKTREVRDLIHMFRDRQPTLYGDTLLRP
;
A
#
# COMPACT_ATOMS: atom_id res chain seq x y z
N ASN A 1 -18.72 -6.95 -0.32
CA ASN A 1 -17.62 -6.18 -0.95
C ASN A 1 -17.20 -6.74 -2.32
N PHE A 2 -17.19 -8.07 -2.57
CA PHE A 2 -16.75 -8.69 -3.83
C PHE A 2 -17.48 -8.18 -5.08
N LYS A 3 -18.81 -7.98 -5.00
CA LYS A 3 -19.58 -7.38 -6.10
C LYS A 3 -19.08 -5.96 -6.41
N ARG A 4 -18.89 -5.15 -5.36
CA ARG A 4 -18.44 -3.76 -5.52
C ARG A 4 -17.05 -3.67 -6.14
N VAL A 5 -16.11 -4.52 -5.69
CA VAL A 5 -14.76 -4.58 -6.27
C VAL A 5 -14.82 -4.91 -7.77
N ARG A 6 -15.63 -5.87 -8.19
CA ARG A 6 -15.80 -6.20 -9.63
C ARG A 6 -16.34 -5.01 -10.43
N GLU A 7 -17.30 -4.26 -9.89
CA GLU A 7 -17.85 -3.06 -10.52
C GLU A 7 -16.79 -1.96 -10.65
N LEU A 8 -16.03 -1.70 -9.58
CA LEU A 8 -14.94 -0.70 -9.59
C LEU A 8 -13.81 -1.09 -10.55
N PHE A 9 -13.44 -2.37 -10.62
CA PHE A 9 -12.49 -2.84 -11.64
C PHE A 9 -12.98 -2.57 -13.05
N ALA A 10 -14.24 -2.89 -13.36
CA ALA A 10 -14.80 -2.61 -14.68
C ALA A 10 -14.75 -1.12 -15.01
N GLN A 11 -15.08 -0.24 -14.04
CA GLN A 11 -15.00 1.21 -14.21
C GLN A 11 -13.55 1.69 -14.39
N ALA A 12 -12.60 1.18 -13.60
CA ALA A 12 -11.19 1.52 -13.73
C ALA A 12 -10.65 1.12 -15.11
N MET A 13 -10.99 -0.08 -15.57
CA MET A 13 -10.51 -0.60 -16.85
C MET A 13 -11.19 0.03 -18.08
N ALA A 14 -12.25 0.82 -17.88
CA ALA A 14 -12.89 1.64 -18.92
C ALA A 14 -12.29 3.06 -19.03
N LYS A 15 -11.32 3.42 -18.17
CA LYS A 15 -10.62 4.71 -18.26
C LYS A 15 -9.70 4.75 -19.48
N ASP A 16 -9.44 5.98 -19.97
CA ASP A 16 -8.49 6.25 -21.04
C ASP A 16 -7.46 7.31 -20.54
N PRO A 17 -6.17 7.01 -20.47
CA PRO A 17 -5.59 5.68 -20.77
C PRO A 17 -6.01 4.60 -19.76
N ARG A 18 -6.06 3.36 -20.25
CA ARG A 18 -6.33 2.20 -19.41
C ARG A 18 -5.18 1.99 -18.42
N PRO A 19 -5.45 1.76 -17.12
CA PRO A 19 -4.39 1.56 -16.15
C PRO A 19 -3.63 0.24 -16.33
N ASP A 20 -2.33 0.27 -16.03
CA ASP A 20 -1.45 -0.91 -15.99
C ASP A 20 -1.48 -1.62 -14.63
N VAL A 21 -1.85 -0.89 -13.58
CA VAL A 21 -1.98 -1.41 -12.22
C VAL A 21 -3.21 -0.83 -11.52
N VAL A 22 -3.89 -1.66 -10.75
CA VAL A 22 -4.98 -1.28 -9.85
C VAL A 22 -4.53 -1.52 -8.42
N VAL A 23 -4.76 -0.53 -7.55
CA VAL A 23 -4.43 -0.59 -6.11
C VAL A 23 -5.72 -0.48 -5.31
N LEU A 24 -5.95 -1.39 -4.37
CA LEU A 24 -7.10 -1.41 -3.47
C LEU A 24 -6.73 -0.88 -2.07
N PRO A 25 -7.71 -0.45 -1.26
CA PRO A 25 -7.48 -0.03 0.12
C PRO A 25 -7.22 -1.21 1.07
N GLU A 26 -6.87 -0.91 2.32
CA GLU A 26 -6.72 -1.88 3.41
C GLU A 26 -8.06 -2.55 3.75
N ASP A 27 -8.03 -3.78 4.25
CA ASP A 27 -9.14 -4.60 4.75
C ASP A 27 -10.45 -4.52 3.92
N TRP A 28 -10.29 -4.41 2.61
CA TRP A 28 -11.41 -4.16 1.68
C TRP A 28 -12.46 -5.27 1.67
N SER A 29 -12.11 -6.50 2.00
CA SER A 29 -13.01 -7.66 1.96
C SER A 29 -13.92 -7.74 3.18
N ALA A 30 -13.37 -7.60 4.36
CA ALA A 30 -14.07 -7.69 5.65
C ALA A 30 -14.47 -6.29 6.19
N GLY A 31 -13.59 -5.31 6.01
CA GLY A 31 -13.66 -4.02 6.68
C GLY A 31 -13.12 -4.10 8.11
N PHE A 32 -12.85 -2.94 8.68
CA PHE A 32 -12.30 -2.80 10.02
C PHE A 32 -13.43 -2.60 11.02
N SER A 33 -13.61 -3.51 12.00
CA SER A 33 -14.65 -3.41 13.01
C SER A 33 -14.24 -4.10 14.31
N ASP A 34 -14.86 -3.72 15.42
CA ASP A 34 -14.68 -4.41 16.72
C ASP A 34 -15.04 -5.89 16.61
N GLU A 35 -16.09 -6.23 15.83
CA GLU A 35 -16.49 -7.60 15.57
C GLU A 35 -15.38 -8.40 14.90
N MET A 36 -14.69 -7.82 13.91
CA MET A 36 -13.54 -8.44 13.28
C MET A 36 -12.43 -8.76 14.28
N PHE A 37 -12.11 -7.86 15.20
CA PHE A 37 -11.06 -8.10 16.19
C PHE A 37 -11.42 -9.15 17.22
N HIS A 38 -12.69 -9.23 17.61
CA HIS A 38 -13.16 -10.19 18.62
C HIS A 38 -13.44 -11.58 18.05
N HIS A 39 -13.68 -11.66 16.74
CA HIS A 39 -14.03 -12.88 16.00
C HIS A 39 -13.20 -13.04 14.73
N MET A 40 -11.88 -12.80 14.85
CA MET A 40 -10.96 -12.82 13.70
C MET A 40 -11.00 -14.13 12.93
N GLU A 41 -11.28 -15.25 13.60
CA GLU A 41 -11.44 -16.57 12.99
C GLU A 41 -12.51 -16.62 11.90
N ASP A 42 -13.53 -15.74 11.95
CA ASP A 42 -14.60 -15.67 10.95
C ASP A 42 -14.21 -14.81 9.73
N PHE A 43 -13.16 -14.01 9.84
CA PHE A 43 -12.72 -13.06 8.82
C PHE A 43 -11.36 -13.40 8.17
N VAL A 44 -10.56 -14.22 8.85
CA VAL A 44 -9.25 -14.63 8.35
C VAL A 44 -9.39 -15.61 7.18
N GLU A 45 -8.63 -15.35 6.12
CA GLU A 45 -8.58 -16.21 4.94
C GLU A 45 -7.19 -16.87 4.81
N PRO A 46 -7.09 -18.07 4.21
CA PRO A 46 -5.78 -18.56 3.77
C PRO A 46 -5.23 -17.68 2.63
N GLU A 47 -3.93 -17.75 2.38
CA GLU A 47 -3.25 -16.96 1.33
C GLU A 47 -3.84 -17.14 -0.09
N ASN A 48 -4.58 -18.20 -0.32
CA ASN A 48 -5.33 -18.49 -1.55
C ASN A 48 -6.85 -18.44 -1.34
N GLY A 49 -7.30 -17.70 -0.34
CA GLY A 49 -8.71 -17.57 0.03
C GLY A 49 -9.58 -16.84 -0.99
N PRO A 50 -10.87 -16.68 -0.67
CA PRO A 50 -11.85 -16.07 -1.57
C PRO A 50 -11.45 -14.69 -2.08
N SER A 51 -10.93 -13.82 -1.22
CA SER A 51 -10.53 -12.46 -1.59
C SER A 51 -9.39 -12.48 -2.61
N VAL A 52 -8.33 -13.23 -2.35
CA VAL A 52 -7.20 -13.36 -3.28
C VAL A 52 -7.64 -14.02 -4.59
N THR A 53 -8.52 -15.01 -4.53
CA THR A 53 -9.07 -15.68 -5.73
C THR A 53 -9.77 -14.68 -6.64
N VAL A 54 -10.63 -13.81 -6.08
CA VAL A 54 -11.31 -12.75 -6.86
C VAL A 54 -10.32 -11.79 -7.50
N LEU A 55 -9.28 -11.37 -6.78
CA LEU A 55 -8.26 -10.46 -7.33
C LEU A 55 -7.46 -11.12 -8.46
N ARG A 56 -7.09 -12.40 -8.32
CA ARG A 56 -6.42 -13.18 -9.38
C ARG A 56 -7.27 -13.33 -10.63
N GLU A 57 -8.57 -13.57 -10.46
CA GLU A 57 -9.54 -13.61 -11.57
C GLU A 57 -9.60 -12.27 -12.30
N LEU A 58 -9.72 -11.16 -11.55
CA LEU A 58 -9.80 -9.81 -12.12
C LEU A 58 -8.49 -9.41 -12.82
N ALA A 59 -7.34 -9.69 -12.22
CA ALA A 59 -6.03 -9.47 -12.84
C ALA A 59 -5.93 -10.18 -14.19
N ARG A 60 -6.33 -11.47 -14.25
CA ARG A 60 -6.32 -12.28 -15.46
C ARG A 60 -7.35 -11.82 -16.49
N GLN A 61 -8.58 -11.52 -16.04
CA GLN A 61 -9.66 -11.06 -16.91
C GLN A 61 -9.29 -9.78 -17.63
N TYR A 62 -8.71 -8.83 -16.90
CA TYR A 62 -8.38 -7.52 -17.41
C TYR A 62 -6.92 -7.38 -17.87
N GLN A 63 -6.09 -8.41 -17.72
CA GLN A 63 -4.66 -8.35 -18.06
C GLN A 63 -3.97 -7.13 -17.42
N VAL A 64 -4.21 -6.91 -16.11
CA VAL A 64 -3.75 -5.77 -15.31
C VAL A 64 -3.03 -6.26 -14.06
N TRP A 65 -2.01 -5.53 -13.63
CA TRP A 65 -1.40 -5.75 -12.32
C TRP A 65 -2.34 -5.34 -11.20
N VAL A 66 -2.27 -6.03 -10.06
CA VAL A 66 -3.06 -5.71 -8.90
C VAL A 66 -2.19 -5.68 -7.65
N VAL A 67 -2.22 -4.54 -6.91
CA VAL A 67 -1.86 -4.52 -5.50
C VAL A 67 -3.14 -4.66 -4.73
N GLY A 68 -3.32 -5.80 -4.10
CA GLY A 68 -4.62 -6.35 -3.73
C GLY A 68 -5.32 -5.70 -2.53
N GLY A 69 -4.93 -4.47 -2.16
CA GLY A 69 -5.35 -3.95 -0.87
C GLY A 69 -4.74 -4.80 0.24
N SER A 70 -5.36 -4.85 1.40
CA SER A 70 -4.96 -5.87 2.36
C SER A 70 -6.14 -6.67 2.88
N ILE A 71 -5.85 -7.83 3.44
CA ILE A 71 -6.80 -8.77 4.04
C ILE A 71 -6.19 -9.45 5.27
N ALA A 72 -7.04 -9.88 6.20
CA ALA A 72 -6.63 -10.76 7.29
C ALA A 72 -6.28 -12.13 6.74
N THR A 73 -5.02 -12.55 6.84
CA THR A 73 -4.51 -13.78 6.23
C THR A 73 -3.91 -14.73 7.26
N LEU A 74 -4.28 -16.01 7.19
CA LEU A 74 -3.65 -17.08 7.96
C LEU A 74 -2.44 -17.61 7.18
N HIS A 75 -1.26 -17.42 7.74
CA HIS A 75 0.00 -17.88 7.16
C HIS A 75 0.34 -19.32 7.56
N ALA A 76 1.29 -19.93 6.84
CA ALA A 76 1.71 -21.30 7.06
C ALA A 76 2.33 -21.57 8.45
N ASP A 77 2.82 -20.52 9.12
CA ASP A 77 3.34 -20.59 10.50
C ASP A 77 2.22 -20.55 11.57
N GLY A 78 0.95 -20.56 11.15
CA GLY A 78 -0.22 -20.50 12.00
C GLY A 78 -0.55 -19.11 12.56
N LYS A 79 0.17 -18.07 12.15
CA LYS A 79 -0.10 -16.70 12.58
C LYS A 79 -0.99 -15.96 11.60
N MET A 80 -1.85 -15.11 12.13
CA MET A 80 -2.65 -14.19 11.34
C MET A 80 -1.87 -12.90 11.09
N ARG A 81 -1.95 -12.36 9.87
CA ARG A 81 -1.32 -11.08 9.49
C ARG A 81 -2.26 -10.26 8.61
N ASN A 82 -2.11 -8.96 8.67
CA ASN A 82 -2.72 -8.04 7.70
C ASN A 82 -1.80 -7.99 6.47
N THR A 83 -2.22 -8.59 5.35
CA THR A 83 -1.35 -8.88 4.20
C THR A 83 -1.91 -8.33 2.89
N THR A 84 -1.05 -7.66 2.12
CA THR A 84 -1.30 -7.28 0.72
C THR A 84 -0.53 -8.20 -0.23
N PHE A 85 -1.13 -8.45 -1.40
CA PHE A 85 -0.55 -9.29 -2.44
C PHE A 85 -0.31 -8.50 -3.73
N LEU A 86 0.83 -8.73 -4.35
CA LEU A 86 1.14 -8.26 -5.69
C LEU A 86 0.82 -9.39 -6.69
N ILE A 87 -0.10 -9.12 -7.61
CA ILE A 87 -0.62 -10.10 -8.57
C ILE A 87 -0.32 -9.62 -9.99
N ASP A 88 0.27 -10.48 -10.81
CA ASP A 88 0.61 -10.15 -12.19
C ASP A 88 -0.59 -10.24 -13.13
N ARG A 89 -0.41 -9.83 -14.41
CA ARG A 89 -1.45 -9.85 -15.45
C ARG A 89 -2.00 -11.25 -15.75
N ARG A 90 -1.28 -12.31 -15.35
CA ARG A 90 -1.74 -13.70 -15.52
C ARG A 90 -2.53 -14.20 -14.31
N GLY A 91 -2.67 -13.35 -13.28
CA GLY A 91 -3.32 -13.68 -12.03
C GLY A 91 -2.43 -14.52 -11.11
N GLU A 92 -1.10 -14.48 -11.29
CA GLU A 92 -0.17 -15.17 -10.38
C GLU A 92 0.29 -14.21 -9.28
N ILE A 93 0.35 -14.71 -8.04
CA ILE A 93 0.92 -13.98 -6.92
C ILE A 93 2.44 -13.97 -7.11
N VAL A 94 3.01 -12.79 -7.27
CA VAL A 94 4.45 -12.59 -7.46
C VAL A 94 5.13 -11.97 -6.26
N GLY A 95 4.35 -11.51 -5.29
CA GLY A 95 4.84 -10.94 -4.04
C GLY A 95 3.76 -10.74 -2.99
N ASP A 96 4.20 -10.62 -1.76
CA ASP A 96 3.35 -10.32 -0.60
C ASP A 96 4.06 -9.35 0.36
N TYR A 97 3.28 -8.61 1.12
CA TYR A 97 3.76 -7.83 2.24
C TYR A 97 2.76 -7.89 3.38
N SER A 98 3.21 -8.26 4.56
CA SER A 98 2.43 -8.20 5.80
C SER A 98 2.80 -6.97 6.60
N LYS A 99 1.80 -6.28 7.15
CA LYS A 99 1.95 -5.05 7.94
C LYS A 99 3.00 -5.22 9.03
N MET A 100 4.05 -4.40 8.97
CA MET A 100 5.16 -4.48 9.92
C MET A 100 4.84 -3.75 11.22
N HIS A 101 4.19 -2.59 11.13
CA HIS A 101 3.86 -1.77 12.28
C HIS A 101 2.36 -1.84 12.55
N LEU A 102 1.99 -2.64 13.54
CA LEU A 102 0.60 -2.79 13.98
C LEU A 102 0.22 -1.58 14.85
N TYR A 103 -1.00 -1.08 14.64
CA TYR A 103 -1.47 0.12 15.33
C TYR A 103 -1.98 -0.25 16.73
N SER A 104 -1.14 0.00 17.75
CA SER A 104 -1.39 -0.41 19.13
C SER A 104 -2.60 0.28 19.77
N ASP A 105 -2.90 1.53 19.37
CA ASP A 105 -4.08 2.26 19.90
C ASP A 105 -5.42 1.67 19.41
N MET A 106 -5.38 0.74 18.46
CA MET A 106 -6.52 -0.04 17.98
C MET A 106 -6.37 -1.54 18.26
N ASP A 107 -5.47 -1.91 19.13
CA ASP A 107 -5.21 -3.30 19.54
C ASP A 107 -4.94 -4.28 18.39
N GLU A 108 -4.47 -3.79 17.22
CA GLU A 108 -4.11 -4.65 16.07
C GLU A 108 -3.13 -5.78 16.44
N HIS A 109 -2.29 -5.53 17.43
CA HIS A 109 -1.29 -6.50 17.91
C HIS A 109 -1.92 -7.71 18.66
N VAL A 110 -3.21 -7.64 18.99
CA VAL A 110 -3.92 -8.74 19.66
C VAL A 110 -4.20 -9.88 18.67
N PRO A 111 -4.89 -9.65 17.52
CA PRO A 111 -5.13 -10.70 16.54
C PRO A 111 -3.95 -10.92 15.58
N PHE A 112 -3.19 -9.87 15.24
CA PHE A 112 -2.18 -9.95 14.18
C PHE A 112 -0.76 -10.06 14.71
N ALA A 113 0.05 -10.84 14.00
CA ALA A 113 1.50 -10.82 14.12
C ALA A 113 2.11 -9.78 13.16
N ASN A 114 3.23 -9.18 13.57
CA ASN A 114 4.00 -8.28 12.72
C ASN A 114 4.54 -9.02 11.48
N GLY A 115 4.56 -8.32 10.35
CA GLY A 115 5.34 -8.73 9.19
C GLY A 115 6.84 -8.59 9.45
N ASP A 116 7.65 -9.33 8.73
CA ASP A 116 9.11 -9.40 8.90
C ASP A 116 9.89 -9.23 7.58
N LYS A 117 9.18 -8.98 6.48
CA LYS A 117 9.76 -8.84 5.14
C LYS A 117 9.74 -7.39 4.65
N THR A 118 10.80 -6.97 3.99
CA THR A 118 10.91 -5.67 3.34
C THR A 118 11.39 -5.85 1.89
N GLU A 119 10.69 -6.67 1.12
CA GLU A 119 11.11 -7.01 -0.23
C GLU A 119 10.69 -5.95 -1.25
N VAL A 120 11.49 -5.80 -2.29
CA VAL A 120 11.21 -5.00 -3.47
C VAL A 120 11.02 -5.95 -4.64
N TYR A 121 9.91 -5.83 -5.33
CA TYR A 121 9.53 -6.73 -6.41
C TYR A 121 9.84 -6.12 -7.76
N ASP A 122 10.68 -6.81 -8.55
CA ASP A 122 10.99 -6.41 -9.92
C ASP A 122 9.80 -6.76 -10.83
N THR A 123 9.23 -5.75 -11.47
CA THR A 123 8.10 -5.90 -12.40
C THR A 123 8.35 -5.13 -13.69
N GLU A 124 7.54 -5.36 -14.71
CA GLU A 124 7.55 -4.53 -15.92
C GLU A 124 7.10 -3.08 -15.65
N LEU A 125 6.48 -2.83 -14.51
CA LEU A 125 6.04 -1.51 -14.04
C LEU A 125 7.10 -0.79 -13.20
N GLY A 126 8.33 -1.33 -13.13
CA GLY A 126 9.38 -0.86 -12.22
C GLY A 126 9.48 -1.69 -10.96
N ARG A 127 10.27 -1.23 -10.01
CA ARG A 127 10.57 -1.90 -8.75
C ARG A 127 9.64 -1.41 -7.66
N LEU A 128 8.76 -2.27 -7.19
CA LEU A 128 7.70 -1.92 -6.25
C LEU A 128 8.04 -2.31 -4.82
N GLY A 129 7.93 -1.37 -3.88
CA GLY A 129 7.83 -1.61 -2.44
C GLY A 129 6.40 -1.44 -1.97
N MET A 130 5.97 -2.17 -0.95
CA MET A 130 4.60 -2.12 -0.42
C MET A 130 4.57 -1.77 1.06
N MET A 131 3.61 -0.96 1.47
CA MET A 131 3.32 -0.59 2.86
C MET A 131 1.83 -0.63 3.14
N ILE A 132 1.46 -0.81 4.41
CA ILE A 132 0.06 -0.82 4.84
C ILE A 132 -0.15 0.25 5.91
N CYS A 133 -0.99 1.24 5.61
CA CYS A 133 -1.59 2.23 6.53
C CYS A 133 -0.59 2.85 7.53
N TYR A 134 -0.56 2.36 8.75
CA TYR A 134 0.25 2.88 9.85
C TYR A 134 1.75 2.89 9.55
N ASP A 135 2.21 2.00 8.66
CA ASP A 135 3.60 1.93 8.21
C ASP A 135 4.13 3.26 7.65
N ILE A 136 3.27 4.11 7.08
CA ILE A 136 3.69 5.41 6.52
C ILE A 136 4.30 6.36 7.56
N ARG A 137 4.08 6.11 8.85
CA ARG A 137 4.64 6.91 9.95
C ARG A 137 6.11 6.61 10.20
N PHE A 138 6.60 5.47 9.74
CA PHE A 138 7.95 4.97 10.00
C PHE A 138 8.83 5.19 8.77
N CYS A 139 9.62 6.27 8.81
CA CYS A 139 10.50 6.65 7.70
C CYS A 139 11.56 5.59 7.40
N GLU A 140 11.93 4.79 8.39
CA GLU A 140 12.91 3.70 8.30
C GLU A 140 12.49 2.66 7.26
N LEU A 141 11.20 2.30 7.24
CA LEU A 141 10.68 1.31 6.28
C LEU A 141 10.72 1.84 4.85
N ALA A 142 10.24 3.07 4.62
CA ALA A 142 10.31 3.71 3.31
C ALA A 142 11.76 3.88 2.84
N ARG A 143 12.67 4.28 3.75
CA ARG A 143 14.10 4.38 3.47
C ARG A 143 14.71 3.02 3.12
N THR A 144 14.29 1.95 3.78
CA THR A 144 14.74 0.59 3.46
C THR A 144 14.38 0.21 2.02
N TYR A 145 13.15 0.48 1.58
CA TYR A 145 12.74 0.26 0.19
C TYR A 145 13.57 1.09 -0.80
N ALA A 146 13.78 2.36 -0.51
CA ALA A 146 14.59 3.22 -1.36
C ALA A 146 16.05 2.74 -1.48
N LEU A 147 16.65 2.25 -0.39
CA LEU A 147 17.99 1.67 -0.39
C LEU A 147 18.05 0.34 -1.16
N LYS A 148 16.97 -0.40 -1.18
CA LYS A 148 16.76 -1.58 -2.04
C LYS A 148 16.39 -1.18 -3.48
N LYS A 149 16.43 0.13 -3.81
CA LYS A 149 16.19 0.71 -5.13
C LYS A 149 14.75 0.54 -5.63
N ALA A 150 13.76 0.66 -4.76
CA ALA A 150 12.39 0.79 -5.19
C ALA A 150 12.21 2.07 -6.04
N ASP A 151 11.42 1.96 -7.09
CA ASP A 151 11.02 3.08 -7.94
C ASP A 151 9.67 3.66 -7.52
N VAL A 152 8.81 2.79 -6.98
CA VAL A 152 7.47 3.14 -6.53
C VAL A 152 7.21 2.52 -5.17
N LEU A 153 6.68 3.32 -4.26
CA LEU A 153 6.11 2.88 -3.00
C LEU A 153 4.58 2.81 -3.16
N VAL A 154 4.01 1.62 -3.04
CA VAL A 154 2.57 1.42 -3.08
C VAL A 154 2.05 1.27 -1.65
N VAL A 155 1.00 2.02 -1.32
CA VAL A 155 0.42 2.05 0.03
C VAL A 155 -1.06 1.72 -0.03
N THR A 156 -1.50 0.73 0.72
CA THR A 156 -2.91 0.40 0.94
C THR A 156 -3.31 0.84 2.34
N SER A 157 -4.49 1.46 2.52
CA SER A 157 -4.77 2.10 3.80
C SER A 157 -6.26 2.23 4.14
N ASP A 158 -6.51 2.21 5.44
CA ASP A 158 -7.73 2.62 6.14
C ASP A 158 -7.43 3.82 7.06
N PHE A 159 -6.88 4.91 6.49
CA PHE A 159 -6.41 6.06 7.27
C PHE A 159 -7.58 6.95 7.71
N PRO A 160 -7.82 7.14 9.04
CA PRO A 160 -9.04 7.76 9.53
C PRO A 160 -8.98 9.29 9.57
N ASN A 161 -10.16 9.91 9.60
CA ASN A 161 -10.34 11.31 9.99
C ASN A 161 -9.98 11.52 11.48
N PRO A 162 -9.54 12.73 11.88
CA PRO A 162 -9.32 13.95 11.07
C PRO A 162 -7.86 14.08 10.55
N ARG A 163 -7.24 13.01 10.10
CA ARG A 163 -5.79 12.91 9.84
C ARG A 163 -5.40 13.13 8.37
N VAL A 164 -6.23 13.79 7.54
CA VAL A 164 -5.91 14.09 6.11
C VAL A 164 -4.57 14.81 5.97
N ASN A 165 -4.28 15.78 6.84
CA ASN A 165 -3.01 16.49 6.80
C ASN A 165 -1.81 15.57 7.09
N HIS A 166 -1.95 14.62 8.03
CA HIS A 166 -0.90 13.64 8.27
C HIS A 166 -0.70 12.72 7.06
N TRP A 167 -1.79 12.26 6.46
CA TRP A 167 -1.79 11.43 5.27
C TRP A 167 -1.00 12.07 4.13
N ARG A 168 -1.40 13.27 3.70
CA ARG A 168 -0.72 14.02 2.65
C ARG A 168 0.74 14.32 2.99
N THR A 169 0.99 14.88 4.19
CA THR A 169 2.34 15.30 4.59
C THR A 169 3.29 14.13 4.64
N LEU A 170 2.89 13.00 5.25
CA LEU A 170 3.75 11.84 5.37
C LEU A 170 4.04 11.20 4.01
N LEU A 171 3.03 11.00 3.16
CA LEU A 171 3.23 10.42 1.83
C LEU A 171 4.11 11.30 0.94
N THR A 172 3.90 12.62 0.98
CA THR A 172 4.75 13.57 0.27
C THR A 172 6.19 13.53 0.78
N ALA A 173 6.37 13.47 2.10
CA ALA A 173 7.71 13.31 2.68
C ALA A 173 8.37 12.00 2.22
N ARG A 174 7.62 10.87 2.17
CA ARG A 174 8.16 9.58 1.68
C ARG A 174 8.59 9.68 0.22
N ALA A 175 7.84 10.40 -0.63
CA ALA A 175 8.23 10.62 -2.02
C ALA A 175 9.52 11.44 -2.12
N ILE A 176 9.56 12.61 -1.48
CA ILE A 176 10.69 13.56 -1.56
C ILE A 176 11.97 12.95 -0.96
N GLU A 177 11.91 12.50 0.29
CA GLU A 177 13.09 12.03 1.03
C GLU A 177 13.68 10.72 0.48
N ASN A 178 12.92 9.99 -0.34
CA ASN A 178 13.35 8.73 -0.95
C ASN A 178 13.47 8.80 -2.47
N GLN A 179 13.13 9.95 -3.07
CA GLN A 179 13.21 10.20 -4.51
C GLN A 179 12.57 9.06 -5.32
N MET A 180 11.34 8.68 -4.94
CA MET A 180 10.54 7.64 -5.59
C MET A 180 9.08 8.07 -5.68
N PHE A 181 8.35 7.47 -6.62
CA PHE A 181 6.90 7.68 -6.69
C PHE A 181 6.19 7.07 -5.49
N VAL A 182 5.06 7.67 -5.11
CA VAL A 182 4.13 7.11 -4.14
C VAL A 182 2.77 6.95 -4.79
N VAL A 183 2.19 5.75 -4.70
CA VAL A 183 0.83 5.44 -5.13
C VAL A 183 0.08 4.92 -3.91
N ALA A 184 -0.85 5.69 -3.39
CA ALA A 184 -1.52 5.38 -2.13
C ALA A 184 -3.04 5.34 -2.30
N CYS A 185 -3.64 4.19 -1.99
CA CYS A 185 -5.08 3.99 -1.97
C CYS A 185 -5.59 3.98 -0.54
N ASN A 186 -6.54 4.85 -0.24
CA ASN A 186 -7.14 4.96 1.08
C ASN A 186 -8.64 4.76 1.02
N ARG A 187 -9.18 4.10 2.03
CA ARG A 187 -10.62 3.89 2.19
C ARG A 187 -11.36 5.21 2.43
N VAL A 188 -12.63 5.23 2.06
CA VAL A 188 -13.59 6.33 2.31
C VAL A 188 -14.78 5.84 3.14
N GLY A 189 -15.45 6.79 3.76
CA GLY A 189 -16.76 6.58 4.38
C GLY A 189 -16.71 6.09 5.81
N PRO A 190 -17.90 5.85 6.40
CA PRO A 190 -18.03 5.44 7.78
C PRO A 190 -17.74 3.96 8.00
N SER A 191 -17.32 3.64 9.23
CA SER A 191 -17.27 2.29 9.78
C SER A 191 -17.68 2.36 11.26
N PRO A 192 -17.89 1.22 11.93
CA PRO A 192 -18.07 1.20 13.38
C PRO A 192 -16.93 1.85 14.16
N MET A 193 -15.71 1.81 13.65
CA MET A 193 -14.50 2.37 14.27
C MET A 193 -14.26 3.86 13.95
N GLY A 194 -15.10 4.49 13.14
CA GLY A 194 -14.95 5.89 12.73
C GLY A 194 -15.15 6.13 11.25
N THR A 195 -14.70 7.29 10.77
CA THR A 195 -14.82 7.68 9.36
C THR A 195 -13.43 7.74 8.73
N TYR A 196 -13.26 7.09 7.58
CA TYR A 196 -12.00 7.11 6.82
C TYR A 196 -11.94 8.31 5.89
N CYS A 197 -10.75 8.88 5.76
CA CYS A 197 -10.61 10.19 5.15
C CYS A 197 -10.58 10.19 3.62
N GLY A 198 -10.38 9.06 2.97
CA GLY A 198 -10.20 9.03 1.51
C GLY A 198 -8.87 9.66 1.09
N HIS A 199 -8.93 10.55 0.10
CA HIS A 199 -7.75 11.24 -0.44
C HIS A 199 -6.68 10.26 -0.94
N SER A 200 -7.10 9.19 -1.65
CA SER A 200 -6.16 8.38 -2.42
C SER A 200 -5.30 9.29 -3.27
N ILE A 201 -3.98 9.03 -3.39
CA ILE A 201 -3.05 10.02 -3.93
C ILE A 201 -1.92 9.37 -4.72
N ILE A 202 -1.48 10.04 -5.79
CA ILE A 202 -0.29 9.70 -6.58
C ILE A 202 0.66 10.89 -6.52
N ILE A 203 1.91 10.65 -6.10
CA ILE A 203 2.91 11.70 -5.86
C ILE A 203 4.19 11.33 -6.61
N ASP A 204 4.82 12.31 -7.24
CA ASP A 204 6.09 12.14 -7.94
C ASP A 204 7.31 12.26 -7.00
N PRO A 205 8.52 11.92 -7.44
CA PRO A 205 9.73 12.02 -6.63
C PRO A 205 10.13 13.43 -6.20
N TRP A 206 9.56 14.46 -6.81
CA TRP A 206 9.75 15.88 -6.41
C TRP A 206 8.79 16.30 -5.30
N GLY A 207 7.72 15.53 -5.09
CA GLY A 207 6.65 15.80 -4.14
C GLY A 207 5.42 16.45 -4.78
N ASP A 208 5.41 16.58 -6.10
CA ASP A 208 4.25 17.09 -6.82
C ASP A 208 3.14 16.05 -6.86
N ILE A 209 1.92 16.49 -6.59
CA ILE A 209 0.73 15.64 -6.63
C ILE A 209 0.31 15.47 -8.09
N ILE A 210 0.40 14.24 -8.61
CA ILE A 210 -0.06 13.88 -9.96
C ILE A 210 -1.58 13.76 -9.99
N ALA A 211 -2.16 13.13 -8.97
CA ALA A 211 -3.60 12.98 -8.80
C ALA A 211 -3.94 12.80 -7.31
N GLU A 212 -5.06 13.36 -6.89
CA GLU A 212 -5.61 13.16 -5.55
C GLU A 212 -7.12 13.09 -5.63
N GLY A 213 -7.71 12.15 -4.89
CA GLY A 213 -9.14 12.02 -4.70
C GLY A 213 -9.67 12.87 -3.56
N GLY A 214 -10.98 12.91 -3.42
CA GLY A 214 -11.69 13.54 -2.31
C GLY A 214 -11.99 12.58 -1.16
N GLY A 215 -13.01 12.95 -0.38
CA GLY A 215 -13.53 12.14 0.74
C GLY A 215 -14.64 11.16 0.36
N GLU A 216 -14.97 11.06 -0.94
CA GLU A 216 -16.00 10.17 -1.46
C GLU A 216 -15.39 9.03 -2.28
N GLU A 217 -16.19 7.98 -2.55
CA GLU A 217 -15.74 6.86 -3.37
C GLU A 217 -15.51 7.30 -4.82
N GLU A 218 -14.28 7.18 -5.27
CA GLU A 218 -13.89 7.50 -6.63
C GLU A 218 -12.66 6.71 -7.10
N ILE A 219 -12.43 6.70 -8.40
CA ILE A 219 -11.25 6.11 -9.03
C ILE A 219 -10.38 7.24 -9.54
N ILE A 220 -9.22 7.43 -8.93
CA ILE A 220 -8.18 8.32 -9.44
C ILE A 220 -7.23 7.57 -10.37
N THR A 221 -6.70 8.27 -11.35
CA THR A 221 -5.70 7.73 -12.29
C THR A 221 -4.58 8.75 -12.47
N GLY A 222 -3.37 8.25 -12.73
CA GLY A 222 -2.21 9.08 -13.05
C GLY A 222 -1.15 8.26 -13.76
N SER A 223 -0.30 8.93 -14.52
CA SER A 223 0.81 8.29 -15.25
C SER A 223 2.12 8.52 -14.52
N ILE A 224 2.95 7.48 -14.44
CA ILE A 224 4.29 7.52 -13.86
C ILE A 224 5.30 7.58 -15.00
N ASP A 225 6.12 8.65 -15.00
CA ASP A 225 7.26 8.79 -15.89
C ASP A 225 8.56 8.63 -15.08
N TYR A 226 9.23 7.50 -15.25
CA TYR A 226 10.48 7.19 -14.54
C TYR A 226 11.66 8.09 -14.89
N THR A 227 11.57 8.91 -15.95
CA THR A 227 12.58 9.93 -16.23
C THR A 227 12.66 10.95 -15.09
N LYS A 228 11.54 11.27 -14.47
CA LYS A 228 11.45 12.17 -13.31
C LYS A 228 12.29 11.70 -12.12
N THR A 229 12.28 10.42 -11.81
CA THR A 229 13.13 9.85 -10.73
C THR A 229 14.62 10.10 -11.01
N ARG A 230 15.02 9.94 -12.27
CA ARG A 230 16.42 10.18 -12.68
C ARG A 230 16.77 11.64 -12.57
N GLU A 231 15.93 12.53 -13.11
CA GLU A 231 16.13 13.98 -13.03
C GLU A 231 16.30 14.46 -11.59
N VAL A 232 15.43 13.99 -10.67
CA VAL A 232 15.49 14.38 -9.26
C VAL A 232 16.78 13.86 -8.60
N ARG A 233 17.20 12.62 -8.90
CA ARG A 233 18.44 12.02 -8.36
C ARG A 233 19.69 12.68 -8.92
N ASP A 234 19.67 13.14 -10.15
CA ASP A 234 20.76 13.87 -10.77
C ASP A 234 20.89 15.32 -10.23
N LEU A 235 19.77 15.91 -9.80
CA LEU A 235 19.75 17.24 -9.22
C LEU A 235 20.14 17.24 -7.72
N ILE A 236 19.62 16.27 -6.96
CA ILE A 236 19.82 16.17 -5.51
C ILE A 236 20.43 14.84 -5.15
N HIS A 237 21.74 14.82 -4.85
CA HIS A 237 22.53 13.59 -4.65
C HIS A 237 22.41 13.00 -3.24
N MET A 238 21.25 13.02 -2.62
CA MET A 238 21.08 12.67 -1.21
C MET A 238 21.52 11.23 -0.86
N PHE A 239 21.36 10.27 -1.78
CA PHE A 239 21.82 8.90 -1.53
C PHE A 239 23.33 8.79 -1.45
N ARG A 240 24.07 9.57 -2.26
CA ARG A 240 25.54 9.69 -2.23
C ARG A 240 26.01 10.35 -0.93
N ASP A 241 25.27 11.36 -0.48
CA ASP A 241 25.67 12.21 0.64
C ASP A 241 25.27 11.64 2.02
N ARG A 242 24.61 10.47 2.04
CA ARG A 242 24.29 9.76 3.27
C ARG A 242 25.57 9.40 4.04
N GLN A 243 25.47 9.42 5.37
CA GLN A 243 26.58 9.11 6.28
C GLN A 243 26.23 7.90 7.18
N PRO A 244 26.07 6.67 6.63
CA PRO A 244 25.57 5.51 7.39
C PRO A 244 26.41 5.19 8.61
N THR A 245 27.74 5.41 8.53
CA THR A 245 28.67 5.17 9.63
C THR A 245 28.48 6.12 10.82
N LEU A 246 27.91 7.32 10.56
CA LEU A 246 27.63 8.30 11.61
C LEU A 246 26.27 8.10 12.26
N TYR A 247 25.34 7.42 11.58
CA TYR A 247 24.00 7.15 12.14
C TYR A 247 24.08 6.13 13.27
N GLY A 248 25.01 5.16 13.17
CA GLY A 248 25.28 4.16 14.18
C GLY A 248 24.07 3.29 14.54
N ASP A 249 24.30 2.37 15.46
CA ASP A 249 23.23 1.50 15.99
C ASP A 249 22.25 2.27 16.91
N THR A 250 22.66 3.44 17.40
CA THR A 250 21.85 4.25 18.34
C THR A 250 20.60 4.84 17.73
N LEU A 251 20.52 5.00 16.38
CA LEU A 251 19.31 5.43 15.69
C LEU A 251 18.36 4.27 15.35
N LEU A 252 18.85 3.03 15.45
CA LEU A 252 18.13 1.81 15.08
C LEU A 252 17.74 0.96 16.28
N ARG A 253 18.23 1.30 17.46
CA ARG A 253 17.94 0.61 18.73
C ARG A 253 17.73 1.63 19.83
N PRO A 254 16.60 1.56 20.57
CA PRO A 254 16.36 2.42 21.71
C PRO A 254 17.37 2.16 22.83
#